data_ca38cbf9a640eaba06890c2f0809ba00
#
_entry.id   ca38cbf9a640eaba06890c2f0809ba00
#
_cell.length_a   1.000
_cell.length_b   1.000
_cell.length_c   1.000
_cell.angle_alpha   90.00
_cell.angle_beta   90.00
_cell.angle_gamma   90.00
#
_symmetry.space_group_name_H-M   'P 1'
#
loop_
_entity.id
_entity.type
_entity.pdbx_description
1 polymer ?
#
loop_
_entity_poly.entity_id
_entity_poly.type
_entity_poly.pdbx_seq_one_letter_code
_entity_poly.pdbx_strand_id
1 'polypeptide(L)'
;MIRFGIDSPSLAAHIPGRAALVTAPSGRSADNRSSIDVLKEVCDLRLLLAPEHGVRGDKAAGEVFADSIDAPSGLSVKSLYRPGSKRLPRETASEFDTLIYDIQDVGCRYYTFISTLKNLLLDCAEYGKRLVVLDRPDPLGRAAEGVVLEAGMESFVGCHTIPPRYGMTCGEFARMVNAEENMGCDLDIVRCEGYDSRVSFPGWGRPWVMPSLAMPRYETALLYPGTCLLEGTNLSEGRGTADPFALLGAPFIDAEALCRELEALALPGLAVTPAYFTPTASKHAGTLCGGVHLHVMDAAALRPAELGLRLLALVRDMYPNDFALLPPVREDGRPFISLLAGHRELEHPGWDAETLIARARRECAAFTERRKPYLLYE
;
A
#
# COMPACT_ATOMS: atom_id res chain seq x y z
N MET A 1 -4.21 -14.10 -21.26
CA MET A 1 -4.90 -13.52 -20.07
C MET A 1 -4.10 -13.95 -18.85
N ILE A 2 -3.75 -13.04 -17.95
CA ILE A 2 -2.99 -13.34 -16.73
C ILE A 2 -3.88 -14.13 -15.77
N ARG A 3 -3.36 -15.24 -15.22
CA ARG A 3 -3.95 -15.96 -14.11
C ARG A 3 -3.21 -15.58 -12.83
N PHE A 4 -3.94 -15.24 -11.78
CA PHE A 4 -3.36 -15.00 -10.45
C PHE A 4 -3.24 -16.32 -9.69
N GLY A 5 -2.54 -16.33 -8.56
CA GLY A 5 -2.38 -17.55 -7.76
C GLY A 5 -3.70 -18.22 -7.39
N ILE A 6 -4.76 -17.43 -7.12
CA ILE A 6 -6.12 -17.95 -6.85
C ILE A 6 -6.74 -18.73 -8.03
N ASP A 7 -6.30 -18.46 -9.26
CA ASP A 7 -6.79 -19.10 -10.48
C ASP A 7 -6.02 -20.40 -10.83
N SER A 8 -5.07 -20.81 -9.98
CA SER A 8 -4.24 -22.00 -10.24
C SER A 8 -5.06 -23.28 -10.25
N PRO A 9 -4.93 -24.13 -11.29
CA PRO A 9 -5.62 -25.42 -11.32
C PRO A 9 -5.11 -26.41 -10.26
N SER A 10 -3.92 -26.18 -9.70
CA SER A 10 -3.33 -27.00 -8.62
C SER A 10 -3.57 -26.41 -7.23
N LEU A 11 -4.43 -25.39 -7.07
CA LEU A 11 -4.61 -24.63 -5.84
C LEU A 11 -4.82 -25.52 -4.60
N ALA A 12 -5.67 -26.54 -4.70
CA ALA A 12 -5.96 -27.46 -3.60
C ALA A 12 -4.72 -28.20 -3.06
N ALA A 13 -3.76 -28.51 -3.93
CA ALA A 13 -2.53 -29.20 -3.52
C ALA A 13 -1.59 -28.37 -2.64
N HIS A 14 -1.73 -27.04 -2.68
CA HIS A 14 -0.95 -26.10 -1.86
C HIS A 14 -1.53 -25.90 -0.46
N ILE A 15 -2.79 -26.32 -0.21
CA ILE A 15 -3.55 -25.96 1.00
C ILE A 15 -3.92 -27.24 1.78
N PRO A 16 -2.97 -27.85 2.49
CA PRO A 16 -3.27 -29.03 3.31
C PRO A 16 -3.98 -28.63 4.63
N GLY A 17 -4.87 -29.51 5.09
CA GLY A 17 -5.53 -29.39 6.40
C GLY A 17 -6.58 -28.29 6.48
N ARG A 18 -6.81 -27.81 7.69
CA ARG A 18 -7.75 -26.69 7.96
C ARG A 18 -7.10 -25.38 7.55
N ALA A 19 -7.85 -24.53 6.86
CA ALA A 19 -7.33 -23.29 6.33
C ALA A 19 -7.95 -22.05 6.99
N ALA A 20 -7.13 -21.00 7.14
CA ALA A 20 -7.57 -19.64 7.41
C ALA A 20 -7.19 -18.74 6.22
N LEU A 21 -8.00 -17.72 5.93
CA LEU A 21 -7.78 -16.81 4.82
C LEU A 21 -7.65 -15.38 5.29
N VAL A 22 -6.54 -14.72 4.93
CA VAL A 22 -6.41 -13.26 4.97
C VAL A 22 -6.73 -12.71 3.59
N THR A 23 -7.76 -11.86 3.50
CA THR A 23 -8.20 -11.27 2.24
C THR A 23 -8.81 -9.89 2.43
N ALA A 24 -9.01 -9.19 1.31
CA ALA A 24 -9.67 -7.89 1.20
C ALA A 24 -10.63 -7.91 0.00
N PRO A 25 -11.44 -6.87 -0.26
CA PRO A 25 -12.32 -6.82 -1.44
C PRO A 25 -11.62 -7.09 -2.76
N SER A 26 -10.33 -6.75 -2.83
CA SER A 26 -9.47 -6.94 -4.00
C SER A 26 -9.04 -8.39 -4.24
N GLY A 27 -9.31 -9.31 -3.30
CA GLY A 27 -9.12 -10.75 -3.47
C GLY A 27 -10.18 -11.34 -4.40
N ARG A 28 -9.89 -11.39 -5.71
CA ARG A 28 -10.79 -11.87 -6.75
C ARG A 28 -10.10 -12.81 -7.71
N SER A 29 -10.85 -13.83 -8.19
CA SER A 29 -10.45 -14.73 -9.27
C SER A 29 -10.62 -14.08 -10.65
N ALA A 30 -10.22 -14.78 -11.71
CA ALA A 30 -10.32 -14.32 -13.10
C ALA A 30 -11.75 -14.04 -13.55
N ASP A 31 -12.70 -14.81 -13.05
CA ASP A 31 -14.13 -14.65 -13.27
C ASP A 31 -14.82 -13.74 -12.26
N ASN A 32 -14.02 -12.96 -11.53
CA ASN A 32 -14.44 -11.96 -10.56
C ASN A 32 -15.17 -12.51 -9.32
N ARG A 33 -15.02 -13.78 -9.01
CA ARG A 33 -15.53 -14.38 -7.77
C ARG A 33 -14.64 -13.97 -6.59
N SER A 34 -15.23 -13.85 -5.40
CA SER A 34 -14.49 -13.62 -4.17
C SER A 34 -13.54 -14.79 -3.86
N SER A 35 -12.33 -14.50 -3.38
CA SER A 35 -11.43 -15.54 -2.89
C SER A 35 -12.05 -16.41 -1.80
N ILE A 36 -12.95 -15.84 -0.99
CA ILE A 36 -13.68 -16.59 0.03
C ILE A 36 -14.54 -17.68 -0.62
N ASP A 37 -15.29 -17.33 -1.68
CA ASP A 37 -16.19 -18.28 -2.36
C ASP A 37 -15.39 -19.37 -3.09
N VAL A 38 -14.30 -18.99 -3.76
CA VAL A 38 -13.42 -19.94 -4.44
C VAL A 38 -12.80 -20.92 -3.44
N LEU A 39 -12.23 -20.42 -2.34
CA LEU A 39 -11.53 -21.26 -1.37
C LEU A 39 -12.46 -22.15 -0.55
N LYS A 40 -13.71 -21.76 -0.32
CA LYS A 40 -14.72 -22.65 0.29
C LYS A 40 -15.02 -23.90 -0.55
N GLU A 41 -14.84 -23.81 -1.88
CA GLU A 41 -15.02 -24.96 -2.78
C GLU A 41 -13.76 -25.83 -2.88
N VAL A 42 -12.58 -25.25 -2.62
CA VAL A 42 -11.27 -25.86 -2.90
C VAL A 42 -10.65 -26.49 -1.66
N CYS A 43 -10.89 -25.94 -0.46
CA CYS A 43 -10.24 -26.39 0.78
C CYS A 43 -11.18 -26.32 1.99
N ASP A 44 -10.73 -26.87 3.13
CA ASP A 44 -11.44 -26.78 4.41
C ASP A 44 -11.23 -25.39 5.07
N LEU A 45 -11.85 -24.36 4.47
CA LEU A 45 -11.77 -22.98 4.95
C LEU A 45 -12.59 -22.79 6.23
N ARG A 46 -11.93 -22.53 7.37
CA ARG A 46 -12.53 -22.46 8.70
C ARG A 46 -12.82 -21.04 9.18
N LEU A 47 -11.93 -20.09 8.90
CA LEU A 47 -12.06 -18.72 9.37
C LEU A 47 -11.42 -17.72 8.43
N LEU A 48 -11.82 -16.46 8.59
CA LEU A 48 -11.27 -15.32 7.91
C LEU A 48 -10.46 -14.47 8.89
N LEU A 49 -9.34 -13.92 8.43
CA LEU A 49 -8.53 -12.98 9.17
C LEU A 49 -8.62 -11.62 8.48
N ALA A 50 -9.11 -10.64 9.19
CA ALA A 50 -9.34 -9.30 8.63
C ALA A 50 -8.13 -8.39 8.82
N PRO A 51 -7.48 -7.94 7.74
CA PRO A 51 -6.48 -6.88 7.78
C PRO A 51 -7.14 -5.53 8.04
N GLU A 52 -6.36 -4.44 8.02
CA GLU A 52 -6.90 -3.09 7.95
C GLU A 52 -7.93 -2.99 6.81
N HIS A 53 -8.97 -2.23 6.98
CA HIS A 53 -10.16 -2.11 6.11
C HIS A 53 -11.12 -3.31 6.14
N GLY A 54 -10.79 -4.42 6.81
CA GLY A 54 -11.68 -5.58 6.90
C GLY A 54 -11.72 -6.46 5.63
N VAL A 55 -12.30 -7.64 5.72
CA VAL A 55 -12.39 -8.59 4.58
C VAL A 55 -13.33 -8.11 3.47
N ARG A 56 -14.22 -7.15 3.76
CA ARG A 56 -15.20 -6.59 2.80
C ARG A 56 -14.93 -5.12 2.46
N GLY A 57 -13.89 -4.48 3.02
CA GLY A 57 -13.56 -3.08 2.77
C GLY A 57 -14.48 -2.07 3.44
N ASP A 58 -15.21 -2.50 4.47
CA ASP A 58 -16.22 -1.71 5.18
C ASP A 58 -15.67 -0.91 6.36
N LYS A 59 -14.36 -1.04 6.65
CA LYS A 59 -13.70 -0.33 7.75
C LYS A 59 -12.88 0.84 7.25
N ALA A 60 -12.93 1.95 8.00
CA ALA A 60 -12.11 3.12 7.70
C ALA A 60 -10.61 2.85 7.96
N ALA A 61 -9.75 3.70 7.38
CA ALA A 61 -8.31 3.65 7.65
C ALA A 61 -8.04 3.90 9.14
N GLY A 62 -7.23 3.04 9.77
CA GLY A 62 -6.90 3.14 11.20
C GLY A 62 -8.00 2.67 12.15
N GLU A 63 -9.18 2.31 11.65
CA GLU A 63 -10.28 1.84 12.48
C GLU A 63 -9.95 0.49 13.11
N VAL A 64 -10.06 0.43 14.44
CA VAL A 64 -9.94 -0.80 15.22
C VAL A 64 -11.31 -1.45 15.33
N PHE A 65 -11.41 -2.74 15.04
CA PHE A 65 -12.67 -3.46 15.05
C PHE A 65 -12.55 -4.84 15.73
N ALA A 66 -13.68 -5.29 16.30
CA ALA A 66 -13.79 -6.57 16.97
C ALA A 66 -13.99 -7.74 16.00
N ASP A 67 -13.83 -8.97 16.51
CA ASP A 67 -14.21 -10.19 15.81
C ASP A 67 -15.71 -10.18 15.45
N SER A 68 -16.06 -10.81 14.34
CA SER A 68 -17.41 -10.81 13.79
C SER A 68 -17.70 -12.11 13.01
N ILE A 69 -18.85 -12.15 12.35
CA ILE A 69 -19.19 -13.19 11.36
C ILE A 69 -19.40 -12.51 10.02
N ASP A 70 -18.77 -13.03 8.99
CA ASP A 70 -19.02 -12.62 7.60
C ASP A 70 -20.37 -13.21 7.15
N ALA A 71 -21.40 -12.39 7.13
CA ALA A 71 -22.75 -12.85 6.87
C ALA A 71 -22.92 -13.61 5.53
N PRO A 72 -22.29 -13.20 4.40
CA PRO A 72 -22.40 -13.91 3.14
C PRO A 72 -21.78 -15.31 3.14
N SER A 73 -20.67 -15.52 3.85
CA SER A 73 -19.97 -16.81 3.88
C SER A 73 -20.36 -17.68 5.09
N GLY A 74 -20.88 -17.06 6.15
CA GLY A 74 -21.13 -17.70 7.44
C GLY A 74 -19.87 -17.97 8.28
N LEU A 75 -18.68 -17.55 7.81
CA LEU A 75 -17.41 -17.80 8.47
C LEU A 75 -17.14 -16.78 9.59
N SER A 76 -16.48 -17.23 10.66
CA SER A 76 -15.92 -16.35 11.68
C SER A 76 -14.84 -15.45 11.11
N VAL A 77 -14.85 -14.18 11.50
CA VAL A 77 -13.83 -13.17 11.12
C VAL A 77 -13.08 -12.75 12.37
N LYS A 78 -11.76 -12.97 12.40
CA LYS A 78 -10.88 -12.52 13.47
C LYS A 78 -10.11 -11.28 13.00
N SER A 79 -10.15 -10.21 13.80
CA SER A 79 -9.44 -8.98 13.48
C SER A 79 -7.94 -9.12 13.72
N LEU A 80 -7.13 -8.83 12.70
CA LEU A 80 -5.70 -8.59 12.82
C LEU A 80 -5.39 -7.12 13.16
N TYR A 81 -6.39 -6.24 13.12
CA TYR A 81 -6.24 -4.81 13.38
C TYR A 81 -6.82 -4.44 14.76
N ARG A 82 -6.13 -4.87 15.82
CA ARG A 82 -6.58 -4.75 17.23
C ARG A 82 -5.81 -3.65 17.97
N PRO A 83 -6.37 -3.13 19.09
CA PRO A 83 -5.62 -2.22 19.96
C PRO A 83 -4.31 -2.85 20.42
N GLY A 84 -3.21 -2.10 20.29
CA GLY A 84 -1.89 -2.51 20.78
C GLY A 84 -1.20 -3.66 20.04
N SER A 85 -1.87 -4.37 19.12
CA SER A 85 -1.27 -5.46 18.37
C SER A 85 -1.82 -5.62 16.97
N LYS A 86 -0.92 -5.86 16.02
CA LYS A 86 -1.21 -6.24 14.62
C LYS A 86 -0.75 -7.68 14.31
N ARG A 87 -0.50 -8.48 15.36
CA ARG A 87 -0.04 -9.86 15.28
C ARG A 87 -1.22 -10.82 15.42
N LEU A 88 -1.09 -12.01 14.84
CA LEU A 88 -2.06 -13.11 14.98
C LEU A 88 -2.02 -13.66 16.41
N PRO A 89 -3.16 -13.78 17.11
CA PRO A 89 -3.19 -14.44 18.41
C PRO A 89 -2.85 -15.93 18.31
N ARG A 90 -2.09 -16.43 19.29
CA ARG A 90 -1.73 -17.86 19.36
C ARG A 90 -2.95 -18.78 19.43
N GLU A 91 -3.98 -18.38 20.17
CA GLU A 91 -5.25 -19.13 20.26
C GLU A 91 -5.92 -19.24 18.89
N THR A 92 -5.96 -18.16 18.10
CA THR A 92 -6.51 -18.19 16.75
C THR A 92 -5.67 -19.07 15.81
N ALA A 93 -4.34 -19.08 15.97
CA ALA A 93 -3.46 -19.95 15.19
C ALA A 93 -3.71 -21.44 15.44
N SER A 94 -4.30 -21.84 16.56
CA SER A 94 -4.68 -23.23 16.85
C SER A 94 -5.89 -23.74 16.04
N GLU A 95 -6.67 -22.83 15.44
CA GLU A 95 -7.89 -23.15 14.70
C GLU A 95 -7.62 -23.63 13.27
N PHE A 96 -6.40 -23.44 12.74
CA PHE A 96 -6.02 -23.83 11.37
C PHE A 96 -4.62 -24.46 11.30
N ASP A 97 -4.33 -25.07 10.19
CA ASP A 97 -3.03 -25.69 9.88
C ASP A 97 -2.28 -24.89 8.80
N THR A 98 -3.01 -24.36 7.81
CA THR A 98 -2.49 -23.53 6.72
C THR A 98 -3.13 -22.14 6.74
N LEU A 99 -2.29 -21.10 6.66
CA LEU A 99 -2.72 -19.71 6.48
C LEU A 99 -2.58 -19.33 5.01
N ILE A 100 -3.65 -18.81 4.43
CA ILE A 100 -3.67 -18.32 3.04
C ILE A 100 -3.67 -16.80 3.05
N TYR A 101 -2.81 -16.19 2.26
CA TYR A 101 -2.80 -14.75 2.00
C TYR A 101 -3.20 -14.50 0.55
N ASP A 102 -4.32 -13.81 0.33
CA ASP A 102 -4.82 -13.44 -1.00
C ASP A 102 -5.37 -12.03 -1.02
N ILE A 103 -4.49 -11.06 -1.23
CA ILE A 103 -4.81 -9.64 -1.31
C ILE A 103 -4.11 -9.03 -2.53
N GLN A 104 -4.85 -8.28 -3.37
CA GLN A 104 -4.23 -7.40 -4.36
C GLN A 104 -3.70 -6.16 -3.65
N ASP A 105 -2.38 -6.07 -3.49
CA ASP A 105 -1.71 -4.87 -2.98
C ASP A 105 -1.70 -3.74 -4.03
N VAL A 106 -1.37 -2.52 -3.60
CA VAL A 106 -1.29 -1.35 -4.47
C VAL A 106 0.14 -1.02 -4.95
N GLY A 107 1.13 -1.81 -4.54
CA GLY A 107 2.54 -1.63 -4.94
C GLY A 107 3.26 -0.48 -4.20
N CYS A 108 2.76 -0.08 -3.03
CA CYS A 108 3.32 1.02 -2.26
C CYS A 108 3.59 0.63 -0.80
N ARG A 109 4.81 0.94 -0.30
CA ARG A 109 5.29 0.62 1.05
C ARG A 109 4.34 1.05 2.17
N TYR A 110 3.69 2.20 2.02
CA TYR A 110 2.81 2.76 3.05
C TYR A 110 1.50 2.01 3.18
N TYR A 111 1.10 1.27 2.14
CA TYR A 111 -0.13 0.50 2.15
C TYR A 111 0.07 -0.76 2.98
N THR A 112 -0.66 -0.87 4.08
CA THR A 112 -0.33 -1.74 5.23
C THR A 112 -0.50 -3.24 4.99
N PHE A 113 -0.96 -3.64 3.81
CA PHE A 113 -1.13 -5.07 3.49
C PHE A 113 0.18 -5.84 3.50
N ILE A 114 1.29 -5.25 2.99
CA ILE A 114 2.60 -5.90 3.07
C ILE A 114 3.13 -5.96 4.51
N SER A 115 2.77 -5.00 5.36
CA SER A 115 3.11 -5.03 6.79
C SER A 115 2.34 -6.13 7.53
N THR A 116 1.07 -6.33 7.16
CA THR A 116 0.27 -7.47 7.61
C THR A 116 0.91 -8.78 7.16
N LEU A 117 1.33 -8.90 5.88
CA LEU A 117 2.00 -10.08 5.35
C LEU A 117 3.30 -10.40 6.11
N LYS A 118 4.12 -9.38 6.40
CA LYS A 118 5.33 -9.55 7.22
C LYS A 118 5.01 -10.07 8.62
N ASN A 119 4.00 -9.52 9.28
CA ASN A 119 3.58 -10.00 10.60
C ASN A 119 3.12 -11.47 10.54
N LEU A 120 2.41 -11.85 9.48
CA LEU A 120 1.95 -13.24 9.29
C LEU A 120 3.11 -14.21 9.01
N LEU A 121 4.17 -13.77 8.31
CA LEU A 121 5.40 -14.56 8.18
C LEU A 121 6.02 -14.87 9.54
N LEU A 122 6.15 -13.83 10.40
CA LEU A 122 6.66 -13.99 11.77
C LEU A 122 5.75 -14.90 12.61
N ASP A 123 4.42 -14.70 12.54
CA ASP A 123 3.46 -15.48 13.32
C ASP A 123 3.45 -16.96 12.88
N CYS A 124 3.47 -17.22 11.56
CA CYS A 124 3.51 -18.58 11.04
C CYS A 124 4.82 -19.29 11.42
N ALA A 125 5.96 -18.61 11.34
CA ALA A 125 7.22 -19.15 11.80
C ALA A 125 7.19 -19.49 13.31
N GLU A 126 6.70 -18.57 14.15
CA GLU A 126 6.61 -18.75 15.60
C GLU A 126 5.65 -19.89 16.01
N TYR A 127 4.55 -20.06 15.26
CA TYR A 127 3.50 -21.04 15.60
C TYR A 127 3.61 -22.35 14.81
N GLY A 128 4.64 -22.50 13.98
CA GLY A 128 4.85 -23.69 13.13
C GLY A 128 3.71 -23.89 12.13
N LYS A 129 3.20 -22.80 11.53
CA LYS A 129 2.14 -22.83 10.51
C LYS A 129 2.71 -22.62 9.12
N ARG A 130 2.09 -23.29 8.13
CA ARG A 130 2.36 -23.02 6.73
C ARG A 130 1.67 -21.73 6.29
N LEU A 131 2.40 -20.87 5.57
CA LEU A 131 1.85 -19.68 4.91
C LEU A 131 1.85 -19.90 3.39
N VAL A 132 0.68 -19.82 2.78
CA VAL A 132 0.50 -19.91 1.33
C VAL A 132 0.12 -18.52 0.81
N VAL A 133 0.98 -17.92 -0.01
CA VAL A 133 0.68 -16.65 -0.69
C VAL A 133 0.12 -16.97 -2.08
N LEU A 134 -1.13 -16.62 -2.34
CA LEU A 134 -1.71 -16.65 -3.67
C LEU A 134 -1.28 -15.38 -4.38
N ASP A 135 -0.20 -15.47 -5.16
CA ASP A 135 0.49 -14.30 -5.67
C ASP A 135 -0.34 -13.52 -6.69
N ARG A 136 -0.13 -12.20 -6.70
CA ARG A 136 -0.81 -11.24 -7.56
C ARG A 136 0.21 -10.26 -8.12
N PRO A 137 0.03 -9.79 -9.37
CA PRO A 137 0.91 -8.80 -9.97
C PRO A 137 1.01 -7.51 -9.14
N ASP A 138 2.17 -6.84 -9.19
CA ASP A 138 2.29 -5.47 -8.70
C ASP A 138 1.62 -4.51 -9.69
N PRO A 139 0.58 -3.74 -9.30
CA PRO A 139 -0.16 -2.88 -10.21
C PRO A 139 0.68 -1.73 -10.78
N LEU A 140 1.73 -1.32 -10.06
CA LEU A 140 2.63 -0.26 -10.50
C LEU A 140 3.77 -0.77 -11.39
N GLY A 141 3.88 -2.10 -11.57
CA GLY A 141 4.94 -2.74 -12.35
C GLY A 141 6.30 -2.72 -11.64
N ARG A 142 7.36 -3.05 -12.36
CA ARG A 142 8.70 -3.38 -11.83
C ARG A 142 9.54 -2.18 -11.37
N ALA A 143 9.11 -0.94 -11.57
CA ALA A 143 9.90 0.23 -11.19
C ALA A 143 10.08 0.33 -9.68
N ALA A 144 11.29 0.73 -9.24
CA ALA A 144 11.57 1.11 -7.86
C ALA A 144 11.76 2.63 -7.79
N GLU A 145 11.12 3.30 -6.80
CA GLU A 145 11.12 4.76 -6.74
C GLU A 145 10.94 5.27 -5.31
N GLY A 146 11.63 6.38 -4.99
CA GLY A 146 11.62 7.05 -3.69
C GLY A 146 12.75 6.61 -2.77
N VAL A 147 12.91 7.29 -1.63
CA VAL A 147 13.98 7.02 -0.66
C VAL A 147 13.70 5.68 0.03
N VAL A 148 14.73 4.81 0.09
CA VAL A 148 14.64 3.53 0.80
C VAL A 148 14.50 3.80 2.30
N LEU A 149 13.63 3.07 2.97
CA LEU A 149 13.45 3.18 4.41
C LEU A 149 14.77 2.90 5.15
N GLU A 150 15.18 3.82 6.00
CA GLU A 150 16.38 3.66 6.83
C GLU A 150 16.16 2.62 7.93
N ALA A 151 17.21 1.86 8.24
CA ALA A 151 17.20 0.94 9.37
C ALA A 151 16.89 1.68 10.68
N GLY A 152 15.97 1.14 11.48
CA GLY A 152 15.49 1.77 12.71
C GLY A 152 14.28 2.70 12.51
N MET A 153 13.87 2.94 11.26
CA MET A 153 12.64 3.70 10.95
C MET A 153 11.43 2.82 10.72
N GLU A 154 11.56 1.52 10.93
CA GLU A 154 10.48 0.55 10.71
C GLU A 154 9.23 0.90 11.51
N SER A 155 8.09 0.73 10.86
CA SER A 155 6.77 0.97 11.41
C SER A 155 5.71 0.16 10.64
N PHE A 156 4.44 0.28 11.01
CA PHE A 156 3.37 -0.40 10.26
C PHE A 156 3.11 0.21 8.87
N VAL A 157 3.55 1.45 8.61
CA VAL A 157 3.52 2.09 7.26
C VAL A 157 4.88 2.01 6.54
N GLY A 158 5.79 1.18 7.04
CA GLY A 158 7.12 0.97 6.48
C GLY A 158 7.81 -0.19 7.19
N CYS A 159 7.43 -1.41 6.86
CA CYS A 159 7.82 -2.60 7.64
C CYS A 159 9.18 -3.19 7.27
N HIS A 160 9.79 -2.76 6.17
CA HIS A 160 11.07 -3.28 5.68
C HIS A 160 11.85 -2.21 4.92
N THR A 161 13.17 -2.38 4.79
CA THR A 161 14.09 -1.43 4.12
C THR A 161 13.92 -1.46 2.60
N ILE A 162 12.78 -0.98 2.11
CA ILE A 162 12.38 -0.89 0.69
C ILE A 162 11.97 0.55 0.34
N PRO A 163 12.01 0.96 -0.94
CA PRO A 163 11.50 2.25 -1.36
C PRO A 163 9.96 2.31 -1.33
N PRO A 164 9.34 3.49 -1.39
CA PRO A 164 7.88 3.67 -1.50
C PRO A 164 7.24 2.85 -2.62
N ARG A 165 7.73 2.98 -3.84
CA ARG A 165 7.38 2.09 -4.95
C ARG A 165 8.47 1.03 -5.04
N TYR A 166 8.16 -0.21 -4.69
CA TYR A 166 9.17 -1.26 -4.51
C TYR A 166 9.21 -2.26 -5.68
N GLY A 167 8.18 -2.30 -6.54
CA GLY A 167 8.15 -3.07 -7.79
C GLY A 167 8.34 -4.57 -7.59
N MET A 168 7.65 -5.15 -6.63
CA MET A 168 7.63 -6.59 -6.35
C MET A 168 6.20 -7.05 -6.08
N THR A 169 5.87 -8.29 -6.44
CA THR A 169 4.62 -8.92 -6.00
C THR A 169 4.64 -9.21 -4.50
N CYS A 170 3.48 -9.49 -3.90
CA CYS A 170 3.41 -9.91 -2.49
C CYS A 170 4.21 -11.20 -2.24
N GLY A 171 4.20 -12.14 -3.19
CA GLY A 171 4.99 -13.37 -3.10
C GLY A 171 6.51 -13.11 -3.15
N GLU A 172 6.96 -12.24 -4.05
CA GLU A 172 8.36 -11.82 -4.13
C GLU A 172 8.80 -11.09 -2.86
N PHE A 173 7.96 -10.18 -2.34
CA PHE A 173 8.20 -9.48 -1.08
C PHE A 173 8.28 -10.45 0.11
N ALA A 174 7.32 -11.39 0.23
CA ALA A 174 7.31 -12.38 1.30
C ALA A 174 8.59 -13.24 1.27
N ARG A 175 9.03 -13.66 0.08
CA ARG A 175 10.26 -14.42 -0.11
C ARG A 175 11.50 -13.64 0.33
N MET A 176 11.57 -12.36 -0.05
CA MET A 176 12.68 -11.47 0.33
C MET A 176 12.75 -11.31 1.85
N VAL A 177 11.66 -10.92 2.49
CA VAL A 177 11.63 -10.65 3.92
C VAL A 177 11.87 -11.92 4.73
N ASN A 178 11.28 -13.06 4.36
CA ASN A 178 11.51 -14.34 5.03
C ASN A 178 13.00 -14.73 5.01
N ALA A 179 13.70 -14.50 3.89
CA ALA A 179 15.11 -14.81 3.74
C ALA A 179 16.03 -13.80 4.45
N GLU A 180 15.81 -12.48 4.22
CA GLU A 180 16.69 -11.44 4.77
C GLU A 180 16.63 -11.31 6.28
N GLU A 181 15.45 -11.55 6.88
CA GLU A 181 15.28 -11.53 8.34
C GLU A 181 15.43 -12.92 8.98
N ASN A 182 15.77 -13.95 8.19
CA ASN A 182 15.96 -15.33 8.66
C ASN A 182 14.78 -15.85 9.48
N MET A 183 13.54 -15.55 9.03
CA MET A 183 12.33 -15.87 9.80
C MET A 183 12.05 -17.37 9.91
N GLY A 184 12.44 -18.16 8.91
CA GLY A 184 12.21 -19.61 8.89
C GLY A 184 10.75 -20.02 8.71
N CYS A 185 9.92 -19.15 8.15
CA CYS A 185 8.53 -19.48 7.83
C CYS A 185 8.45 -20.53 6.72
N ASP A 186 7.60 -21.58 6.91
CA ASP A 186 7.22 -22.50 5.84
C ASP A 186 6.31 -21.75 4.84
N LEU A 187 6.97 -21.11 3.87
CA LEU A 187 6.35 -20.23 2.87
C LEU A 187 6.20 -20.96 1.54
N ASP A 188 4.98 -21.05 1.05
CA ASP A 188 4.65 -21.49 -0.30
C ASP A 188 4.04 -20.35 -1.11
N ILE A 189 4.39 -20.24 -2.39
CA ILE A 189 3.91 -19.18 -3.27
C ILE A 189 3.27 -19.79 -4.51
N VAL A 190 1.96 -19.64 -4.61
CA VAL A 190 1.22 -20.02 -5.81
C VAL A 190 1.35 -18.90 -6.82
N ARG A 191 2.18 -19.09 -7.84
CA ARG A 191 2.60 -18.07 -8.78
C ARG A 191 1.49 -17.64 -9.74
N CYS A 192 1.60 -16.41 -10.24
CA CYS A 192 0.87 -15.98 -11.42
C CYS A 192 1.36 -16.70 -12.67
N GLU A 193 0.44 -16.99 -13.60
CA GLU A 193 0.77 -17.52 -14.93
C GLU A 193 0.55 -16.44 -16.00
N GLY A 194 1.49 -16.32 -16.93
CA GLY A 194 1.40 -15.35 -18.04
C GLY A 194 1.54 -13.88 -17.59
N TYR A 195 2.12 -13.63 -16.41
CA TYR A 195 2.42 -12.29 -15.93
C TYR A 195 3.80 -11.84 -16.42
N ASP A 196 3.83 -10.70 -17.08
CA ASP A 196 5.04 -9.92 -17.39
C ASP A 196 5.12 -8.75 -16.41
N SER A 197 6.14 -8.71 -15.59
CA SER A 197 6.31 -7.72 -14.54
C SER A 197 6.55 -6.28 -15.04
N ARG A 198 6.85 -6.12 -16.34
CA ARG A 198 6.98 -4.81 -17.00
C ARG A 198 5.63 -4.18 -17.31
N VAL A 199 4.55 -4.96 -17.28
CA VAL A 199 3.19 -4.52 -17.61
C VAL A 199 2.46 -4.13 -16.33
N SER A 200 2.11 -2.85 -16.19
CA SER A 200 1.30 -2.32 -15.10
C SER A 200 -0.20 -2.64 -15.28
N PHE A 201 -1.00 -2.34 -14.25
CA PHE A 201 -2.41 -2.73 -14.15
C PHE A 201 -3.26 -2.49 -15.42
N PRO A 202 -3.19 -1.35 -16.14
CA PRO A 202 -4.01 -1.15 -17.32
C PRO A 202 -3.83 -2.22 -18.41
N GLY A 203 -2.66 -2.86 -18.45
CA GLY A 203 -2.36 -3.93 -19.41
C GLY A 203 -2.89 -5.32 -19.02
N TRP A 204 -3.50 -5.48 -17.84
CA TRP A 204 -3.95 -6.80 -17.37
C TRP A 204 -5.32 -7.23 -17.92
N GLY A 205 -6.12 -6.27 -18.40
CA GLY A 205 -7.48 -6.53 -18.88
C GLY A 205 -8.45 -6.95 -17.77
N ARG A 206 -8.26 -6.47 -16.56
CA ARG A 206 -9.08 -6.74 -15.37
C ARG A 206 -9.66 -5.46 -14.79
N PRO A 207 -10.82 -5.49 -14.12
CA PRO A 207 -11.35 -4.33 -13.41
C PRO A 207 -10.48 -4.00 -12.19
N TRP A 208 -10.34 -2.72 -11.88
CA TRP A 208 -9.81 -2.28 -10.60
C TRP A 208 -10.84 -2.53 -9.52
N VAL A 209 -10.53 -3.39 -8.57
CA VAL A 209 -11.35 -3.59 -7.38
C VAL A 209 -10.73 -2.82 -6.23
N MET A 210 -11.43 -1.82 -5.72
CA MET A 210 -10.94 -0.95 -4.65
C MET A 210 -10.48 -1.77 -3.45
N PRO A 211 -9.20 -1.73 -3.07
CA PRO A 211 -8.73 -2.40 -1.86
C PRO A 211 -9.18 -1.67 -0.59
N SER A 212 -9.45 -0.38 -0.68
CA SER A 212 -10.05 0.47 0.36
C SER A 212 -10.81 1.64 -0.27
N LEU A 213 -11.64 2.32 0.53
CA LEU A 213 -12.47 3.45 0.06
C LEU A 213 -11.65 4.63 -0.49
N ALA A 214 -10.44 4.84 0.01
CA ALA A 214 -9.57 5.91 -0.46
C ALA A 214 -8.66 5.49 -1.63
N MET A 215 -8.90 4.32 -2.23
CA MET A 215 -8.14 3.82 -3.38
C MET A 215 -9.10 3.43 -4.54
N PRO A 216 -9.89 4.41 -5.06
CA PRO A 216 -11.00 4.13 -5.96
C PRO A 216 -10.57 3.64 -7.34
N ARG A 217 -9.36 3.97 -7.80
CA ARG A 217 -8.90 3.65 -9.14
C ARG A 217 -7.38 3.47 -9.21
N TYR A 218 -6.89 2.94 -10.32
CA TYR A 218 -5.47 2.69 -10.55
C TYR A 218 -4.62 3.96 -10.49
N GLU A 219 -5.09 5.08 -11.06
CA GLU A 219 -4.38 6.37 -11.06
C GLU A 219 -4.14 6.87 -9.63
N THR A 220 -5.09 6.62 -8.72
CA THR A 220 -4.91 6.89 -7.29
C THR A 220 -3.74 6.07 -6.72
N ALA A 221 -3.67 4.77 -7.01
CA ALA A 221 -2.57 3.91 -6.58
C ALA A 221 -1.22 4.36 -7.18
N LEU A 222 -1.23 4.83 -8.42
CA LEU A 222 -0.03 5.33 -9.08
C LEU A 222 0.47 6.66 -8.48
N LEU A 223 -0.41 7.57 -8.09
CA LEU A 223 -0.05 8.84 -7.43
C LEU A 223 0.36 8.64 -5.96
N TYR A 224 -0.16 7.61 -5.31
CA TYR A 224 -0.04 7.36 -3.87
C TYR A 224 1.40 7.34 -3.34
N PRO A 225 2.43 6.78 -4.02
CA PRO A 225 3.81 6.82 -3.54
C PRO A 225 4.37 8.23 -3.26
N GLY A 226 3.82 9.25 -3.92
CA GLY A 226 4.18 10.65 -3.66
C GLY A 226 3.18 11.37 -2.77
N THR A 227 1.91 11.29 -3.11
CA THR A 227 0.87 12.10 -2.48
C THR A 227 0.47 11.64 -1.08
N CYS A 228 0.77 10.38 -0.71
CA CYS A 228 0.62 9.89 0.66
C CYS A 228 1.46 10.66 1.69
N LEU A 229 2.58 11.26 1.28
CA LEU A 229 3.40 12.09 2.16
C LEU A 229 2.60 13.26 2.76
N LEU A 230 1.58 13.76 2.07
CA LEU A 230 0.72 14.84 2.56
C LEU A 230 -0.06 14.44 3.83
N GLU A 231 -0.24 13.15 4.09
CA GLU A 231 -0.85 12.70 5.35
C GLU A 231 -0.06 13.12 6.59
N GLY A 232 1.25 13.35 6.44
CA GLY A 232 2.12 13.86 7.50
C GLY A 232 2.14 15.37 7.65
N THR A 233 1.29 16.10 6.90
CA THR A 233 1.23 17.56 6.86
C THR A 233 -0.18 18.09 7.15
N ASN A 234 -0.33 19.41 7.25
CA ASN A 234 -1.64 20.06 7.33
C ASN A 234 -2.34 20.25 5.99
N LEU A 235 -1.82 19.67 4.89
CA LEU A 235 -2.52 19.64 3.60
C LEU A 235 -3.56 18.51 3.57
N SER A 236 -4.70 18.75 2.92
CA SER A 236 -5.63 17.70 2.54
C SER A 236 -5.04 16.89 1.40
N GLU A 237 -4.97 15.59 1.57
CA GLU A 237 -4.68 14.61 0.51
C GLU A 237 -5.92 14.16 -0.25
N GLY A 238 -7.04 14.90 -0.10
CA GLY A 238 -8.29 14.62 -0.81
C GLY A 238 -9.18 13.54 -0.17
N ARG A 239 -8.83 12.98 0.99
CA ARG A 239 -9.77 12.11 1.73
C ARG A 239 -11.06 12.86 2.05
N GLY A 240 -12.21 12.21 1.90
CA GLY A 240 -13.51 12.86 2.01
C GLY A 240 -13.95 13.63 0.77
N THR A 241 -13.23 13.49 -0.35
CA THR A 241 -13.60 13.95 -1.69
C THR A 241 -13.86 12.78 -2.63
N ALA A 242 -14.27 13.07 -3.86
CA ALA A 242 -14.45 12.05 -4.89
C ALA A 242 -13.13 11.47 -5.42
N ASP A 243 -12.00 12.17 -5.19
CA ASP A 243 -10.71 11.79 -5.77
C ASP A 243 -9.54 11.92 -4.78
N PRO A 244 -9.48 11.03 -3.77
CA PRO A 244 -8.41 11.04 -2.80
C PRO A 244 -7.05 10.81 -3.47
N PHE A 245 -6.01 11.47 -2.95
CA PHE A 245 -4.62 11.44 -3.42
C PHE A 245 -4.39 12.03 -4.82
N ALA A 246 -5.42 12.45 -5.54
CA ALA A 246 -5.31 13.21 -6.76
C ALA A 246 -5.79 14.66 -6.58
N LEU A 247 -6.76 14.90 -5.68
CA LEU A 247 -7.27 16.21 -5.33
C LEU A 247 -6.64 16.68 -4.01
N LEU A 248 -5.77 17.71 -4.07
CA LEU A 248 -4.88 18.11 -2.98
C LEU A 248 -5.02 19.59 -2.69
N GLY A 249 -4.97 19.99 -1.41
CA GLY A 249 -5.04 21.41 -1.09
C GLY A 249 -5.20 21.75 0.40
N ALA A 250 -5.44 23.02 0.68
CA ALA A 250 -5.73 23.53 2.02
C ALA A 250 -6.47 24.87 1.95
N PRO A 251 -7.10 25.36 3.04
CA PRO A 251 -7.80 26.64 3.04
C PRO A 251 -6.92 27.85 2.75
N PHE A 252 -5.60 27.78 2.99
CA PHE A 252 -4.64 28.86 2.78
C PHE A 252 -4.03 28.87 1.36
N ILE A 253 -4.33 27.87 0.51
CA ILE A 253 -3.73 27.76 -0.82
C ILE A 253 -4.50 28.59 -1.84
N ASP A 254 -3.78 29.39 -2.62
CA ASP A 254 -4.25 29.96 -3.88
C ASP A 254 -4.11 28.89 -4.98
N ALA A 255 -5.24 28.37 -5.43
CA ALA A 255 -5.30 27.27 -6.38
C ALA A 255 -4.65 27.60 -7.74
N GLU A 256 -4.88 28.83 -8.24
CA GLU A 256 -4.34 29.28 -9.52
C GLU A 256 -2.82 29.46 -9.46
N ALA A 257 -2.32 30.03 -8.34
CA ALA A 257 -0.90 30.21 -8.13
C ALA A 257 -0.18 28.87 -8.01
N LEU A 258 -0.70 27.94 -7.17
CA LEU A 258 -0.08 26.61 -7.00
C LEU A 258 -0.10 25.83 -8.30
N CYS A 259 -1.20 25.85 -9.06
CA CYS A 259 -1.31 25.15 -10.34
C CYS A 259 -0.24 25.66 -11.32
N ARG A 260 -0.12 26.98 -11.50
CA ARG A 260 0.88 27.59 -12.39
C ARG A 260 2.31 27.21 -12.03
N GLU A 261 2.68 27.25 -10.74
CA GLU A 261 4.03 26.91 -10.30
C GLU A 261 4.32 25.41 -10.44
N LEU A 262 3.31 24.55 -10.22
CA LEU A 262 3.46 23.10 -10.40
C LEU A 262 3.57 22.72 -11.90
N GLU A 263 2.80 23.37 -12.78
CA GLU A 263 2.94 23.22 -14.23
C GLU A 263 4.30 23.65 -14.74
N ALA A 264 4.88 24.72 -14.17
CA ALA A 264 6.23 25.20 -14.52
C ALA A 264 7.34 24.17 -14.25
N LEU A 265 7.12 23.20 -13.35
CA LEU A 265 8.04 22.09 -13.12
C LEU A 265 8.09 21.09 -14.29
N ALA A 266 7.15 21.15 -15.23
CA ALA A 266 7.05 20.32 -16.43
C ALA A 266 7.24 18.81 -16.14
N LEU A 267 6.53 18.30 -15.12
CA LEU A 267 6.69 16.92 -14.66
C LEU A 267 6.16 15.93 -15.71
N PRO A 268 6.98 14.96 -16.16
CA PRO A 268 6.57 14.04 -17.22
C PRO A 268 5.33 13.22 -16.83
N GLY A 269 4.39 13.08 -17.77
CA GLY A 269 3.19 12.24 -17.60
C GLY A 269 2.13 12.81 -16.66
N LEU A 270 2.26 14.08 -16.25
CA LEU A 270 1.32 14.78 -15.37
C LEU A 270 0.72 16.00 -16.08
N ALA A 271 -0.58 16.18 -15.96
CA ALA A 271 -1.25 17.47 -16.14
C ALA A 271 -1.87 17.90 -14.81
N VAL A 272 -2.03 19.21 -14.61
CA VAL A 272 -2.55 19.78 -13.37
C VAL A 272 -3.64 20.78 -13.70
N THR A 273 -4.69 20.84 -12.89
CA THR A 273 -5.70 21.90 -12.97
C THR A 273 -5.93 22.51 -11.60
N PRO A 274 -6.25 23.82 -11.51
CA PRO A 274 -6.64 24.41 -10.24
C PRO A 274 -7.94 23.77 -9.75
N ALA A 275 -8.08 23.63 -8.43
CA ALA A 275 -9.24 22.98 -7.84
C ALA A 275 -9.70 23.70 -6.57
N TYR A 276 -11.03 23.72 -6.39
CA TYR A 276 -11.69 24.22 -5.18
C TYR A 276 -12.61 23.13 -4.67
N PHE A 277 -12.45 22.72 -3.42
CA PHE A 277 -13.20 21.59 -2.86
C PHE A 277 -13.41 21.71 -1.36
N THR A 278 -14.45 21.07 -0.85
CA THR A 278 -14.74 20.97 0.58
C THR A 278 -14.75 19.50 0.96
N PRO A 279 -13.73 18.99 1.67
CA PRO A 279 -13.72 17.61 2.14
C PRO A 279 -14.89 17.32 3.09
N THR A 280 -15.48 16.13 3.01
CA THR A 280 -16.52 15.68 3.94
C THR A 280 -15.98 14.96 5.16
N ALA A 281 -14.70 14.57 5.15
CA ALA A 281 -14.03 13.86 6.23
C ALA A 281 -12.52 14.17 6.22
N SER A 282 -11.79 13.75 7.27
CA SER A 282 -10.35 13.95 7.44
C SER A 282 -9.98 15.43 7.63
N LYS A 283 -8.80 15.85 7.16
CA LYS A 283 -8.31 17.22 7.32
C LYS A 283 -9.20 18.23 6.58
N HIS A 284 -9.45 19.37 7.22
CA HIS A 284 -10.27 20.47 6.70
C HIS A 284 -11.72 20.08 6.36
N ALA A 285 -12.29 19.03 6.98
CA ALA A 285 -13.67 18.64 6.79
C ALA A 285 -14.63 19.84 6.98
N GLY A 286 -15.52 20.08 6.00
CA GLY A 286 -16.47 21.19 6.03
C GLY A 286 -15.88 22.57 5.68
N THR A 287 -14.58 22.68 5.37
CA THR A 287 -13.91 23.93 5.02
C THR A 287 -13.52 23.95 3.55
N LEU A 288 -13.78 25.07 2.86
CA LEU A 288 -13.35 25.25 1.47
C LEU A 288 -11.82 25.31 1.40
N CYS A 289 -11.24 24.46 0.58
CA CYS A 289 -9.83 24.40 0.22
C CYS A 289 -9.62 24.90 -1.20
N GLY A 290 -8.57 25.67 -1.43
CA GLY A 290 -7.93 25.83 -2.71
C GLY A 290 -6.85 24.78 -2.90
N GLY A 291 -6.52 24.42 -4.12
CA GLY A 291 -5.50 23.43 -4.41
C GLY A 291 -5.41 23.02 -5.85
N VAL A 292 -4.98 21.80 -6.10
CA VAL A 292 -4.78 21.26 -7.45
C VAL A 292 -5.43 19.88 -7.59
N HIS A 293 -5.85 19.57 -8.82
CA HIS A 293 -6.22 18.23 -9.24
C HIS A 293 -5.14 17.70 -10.19
N LEU A 294 -4.56 16.56 -9.83
CA LEU A 294 -3.51 15.88 -10.57
C LEU A 294 -4.12 14.90 -11.57
N HIS A 295 -3.73 15.00 -12.84
CA HIS A 295 -4.21 14.12 -13.90
C HIS A 295 -3.04 13.31 -14.46
N VAL A 296 -3.14 11.97 -14.39
CA VAL A 296 -2.17 11.07 -15.00
C VAL A 296 -2.40 11.02 -16.51
N MET A 297 -1.48 11.56 -17.28
CA MET A 297 -1.50 11.57 -18.73
C MET A 297 -0.69 10.43 -19.34
N ASP A 298 0.42 10.07 -18.70
CA ASP A 298 1.28 8.95 -19.09
C ASP A 298 1.84 8.26 -17.83
N ALA A 299 1.28 7.12 -17.50
CA ALA A 299 1.66 6.33 -16.33
C ALA A 299 3.10 5.81 -16.38
N ALA A 300 3.66 5.61 -17.58
CA ALA A 300 5.03 5.12 -17.74
C ALA A 300 6.08 6.22 -17.54
N ALA A 301 5.74 7.46 -17.94
CA ALA A 301 6.60 8.62 -17.78
C ALA A 301 6.57 9.20 -16.36
N LEU A 302 5.44 9.07 -15.65
CA LEU A 302 5.24 9.65 -14.33
C LEU A 302 6.19 9.06 -13.28
N ARG A 303 6.72 9.95 -12.43
CA ARG A 303 7.58 9.62 -11.28
C ARG A 303 6.89 10.09 -9.99
N PRO A 304 5.97 9.30 -9.42
CA PRO A 304 5.11 9.75 -8.34
C PRO A 304 5.85 10.11 -7.05
N ALA A 305 6.91 9.38 -6.67
CA ALA A 305 7.67 9.72 -5.46
C ALA A 305 8.46 11.04 -5.64
N GLU A 306 8.99 11.31 -6.84
CA GLU A 306 9.63 12.60 -7.16
C GLU A 306 8.60 13.74 -7.17
N LEU A 307 7.40 13.50 -7.72
CA LEU A 307 6.28 14.45 -7.67
C LEU A 307 5.97 14.85 -6.22
N GLY A 308 5.84 13.87 -5.31
CA GLY A 308 5.51 14.13 -3.91
C GLY A 308 6.52 15.04 -3.21
N LEU A 309 7.82 14.79 -3.41
CA LEU A 309 8.88 15.62 -2.83
C LEU A 309 8.88 17.05 -3.40
N ARG A 310 8.72 17.21 -4.72
CA ARG A 310 8.67 18.53 -5.35
C ARG A 310 7.42 19.31 -4.94
N LEU A 311 6.26 18.65 -4.87
CA LEU A 311 5.02 19.27 -4.42
C LEU A 311 5.14 19.76 -2.96
N LEU A 312 5.68 18.95 -2.06
CA LEU A 312 5.90 19.34 -0.66
C LEU A 312 6.86 20.54 -0.56
N ALA A 313 7.98 20.51 -1.31
CA ALA A 313 8.93 21.62 -1.34
C ALA A 313 8.26 22.91 -1.85
N LEU A 314 7.53 22.80 -2.95
CA LEU A 314 6.83 23.92 -3.57
C LEU A 314 5.83 24.57 -2.60
N VAL A 315 4.96 23.78 -1.95
CA VAL A 315 3.98 24.30 -0.99
C VAL A 315 4.66 24.90 0.24
N ARG A 316 5.72 24.27 0.76
CA ARG A 316 6.51 24.84 1.88
C ARG A 316 7.06 26.22 1.51
N ASP A 317 7.61 26.36 0.32
CA ASP A 317 8.30 27.57 -0.12
C ASP A 317 7.30 28.69 -0.50
N MET A 318 6.13 28.35 -1.04
CA MET A 318 5.06 29.31 -1.34
C MET A 318 4.31 29.77 -0.09
N TYR A 319 4.15 28.91 0.93
CA TYR A 319 3.33 29.16 2.12
C TYR A 319 4.09 28.89 3.43
N PRO A 320 5.27 29.55 3.66
CA PRO A 320 6.16 29.20 4.76
C PRO A 320 5.59 29.49 6.16
N ASN A 321 4.55 30.35 6.25
CA ASN A 321 3.89 30.67 7.51
C ASN A 321 2.65 29.81 7.81
N ASP A 322 2.12 29.11 6.80
CA ASP A 322 0.87 28.37 6.87
C ASP A 322 1.09 26.86 6.77
N PHE A 323 2.06 26.44 5.95
CA PHE A 323 2.43 25.03 5.82
C PHE A 323 3.07 24.48 7.09
N ALA A 324 2.61 23.34 7.57
CA ALA A 324 3.14 22.69 8.76
C ALA A 324 3.16 21.16 8.62
N LEU A 325 4.19 20.55 9.21
CA LEU A 325 4.19 19.12 9.51
C LEU A 325 3.28 18.85 10.70
N LEU A 326 2.55 17.73 10.67
CA LEU A 326 1.74 17.31 11.81
C LEU A 326 2.65 16.89 12.98
N PRO A 327 2.27 17.23 14.23
CA PRO A 327 3.04 16.85 15.40
C PRO A 327 3.07 15.34 15.57
N PRO A 328 4.08 14.78 16.26
CA PRO A 328 4.12 13.38 16.64
C PRO A 328 2.87 12.99 17.45
N VAL A 329 2.24 11.87 17.06
CA VAL A 329 1.11 11.29 17.80
C VAL A 329 1.50 10.04 18.58
N ARG A 330 2.78 9.64 18.53
CA ARG A 330 3.35 8.47 19.20
C ARG A 330 4.30 8.88 20.31
N GLU A 331 4.40 8.04 21.33
CA GLU A 331 5.32 8.25 22.47
C GLU A 331 6.79 8.29 22.04
N ASP A 332 7.16 7.64 20.92
CA ASP A 332 8.52 7.64 20.37
C ASP A 332 8.93 8.99 19.73
N GLY A 333 8.00 9.95 19.67
CA GLY A 333 8.25 11.31 19.18
C GLY A 333 8.52 11.43 17.69
N ARG A 334 8.24 10.37 16.88
CA ARG A 334 8.43 10.42 15.42
C ARG A 334 7.20 11.02 14.74
N PRO A 335 7.33 12.15 13.99
CA PRO A 335 6.26 12.67 13.16
C PRO A 335 5.81 11.68 12.11
N PHE A 336 4.53 11.72 11.74
CA PHE A 336 3.98 10.78 10.75
C PHE A 336 4.66 10.90 9.39
N ILE A 337 5.05 12.12 8.99
CA ILE A 337 5.82 12.36 7.76
C ILE A 337 7.11 11.52 7.71
N SER A 338 7.83 11.39 8.83
CA SER A 338 9.09 10.63 8.90
C SER A 338 8.85 9.13 8.82
N LEU A 339 7.73 8.64 9.36
CA LEU A 339 7.34 7.24 9.22
C LEU A 339 6.99 6.90 7.77
N LEU A 340 6.30 7.81 7.07
CA LEU A 340 5.99 7.67 5.65
C LEU A 340 7.27 7.79 4.80
N ALA A 341 8.06 8.83 4.98
CA ALA A 341 9.29 9.04 4.23
C ALA A 341 10.30 7.91 4.45
N GLY A 342 10.33 7.33 5.67
CA GLY A 342 11.30 6.32 6.08
C GLY A 342 12.64 6.91 6.50
N HIS A 343 12.70 8.20 6.72
CA HIS A 343 13.86 8.97 7.20
C HIS A 343 13.40 10.27 7.87
N ARG A 344 14.32 10.97 8.54
CA ARG A 344 13.98 12.20 9.30
C ARG A 344 14.33 13.49 8.56
N GLU A 345 14.85 13.44 7.35
CA GLU A 345 15.30 14.65 6.65
C GLU A 345 14.19 15.67 6.40
N LEU A 346 12.95 15.20 6.15
CA LEU A 346 11.79 16.08 5.96
C LEU A 346 11.39 16.89 7.21
N GLU A 347 11.90 16.54 8.41
CA GLU A 347 11.70 17.31 9.62
C GLU A 347 12.54 18.61 9.66
N HIS A 348 13.62 18.69 8.87
CA HIS A 348 14.51 19.85 8.83
C HIS A 348 13.96 20.93 7.90
N PRO A 349 13.85 22.20 8.34
CA PRO A 349 13.28 23.26 7.50
C PRO A 349 13.98 23.49 6.17
N GLY A 350 15.26 23.16 6.07
CA GLY A 350 16.11 23.38 4.89
C GLY A 350 16.32 22.12 4.02
N TRP A 351 15.46 21.10 4.11
CA TRP A 351 15.60 19.96 3.22
C TRP A 351 15.40 20.37 1.73
N ASP A 352 16.10 19.70 0.84
CA ASP A 352 16.07 19.96 -0.60
C ASP A 352 15.53 18.76 -1.38
N ALA A 353 14.51 19.00 -2.23
CA ALA A 353 13.86 17.96 -2.98
C ALA A 353 14.79 17.27 -3.97
N GLU A 354 15.64 18.03 -4.69
CA GLU A 354 16.53 17.46 -5.70
C GLU A 354 17.64 16.61 -5.06
N THR A 355 18.13 17.01 -3.89
CA THR A 355 19.07 16.19 -3.09
C THR A 355 18.44 14.85 -2.69
N LEU A 356 17.19 14.86 -2.19
CA LEU A 356 16.47 13.64 -1.82
C LEU A 356 16.16 12.78 -3.06
N ILE A 357 15.78 13.38 -4.18
CA ILE A 357 15.55 12.68 -5.43
C ILE A 357 16.85 12.02 -5.94
N ALA A 358 17.96 12.73 -5.91
CA ALA A 358 19.26 12.17 -6.30
C ALA A 358 19.67 11.01 -5.36
N ARG A 359 19.42 11.12 -4.06
CA ARG A 359 19.59 10.04 -3.08
C ARG A 359 18.70 8.84 -3.44
N ALA A 360 17.41 9.06 -3.62
CA ALA A 360 16.43 8.04 -3.97
C ALA A 360 16.83 7.23 -5.21
N ARG A 361 17.29 7.90 -6.26
CA ARG A 361 17.74 7.25 -7.50
C ARG A 361 18.93 6.31 -7.26
N ARG A 362 19.92 6.71 -6.45
CA ARG A 362 21.06 5.84 -6.08
C ARG A 362 20.61 4.64 -5.25
N GLU A 363 19.78 4.87 -4.25
CA GLU A 363 19.28 3.81 -3.35
C GLU A 363 18.38 2.82 -4.10
N CYS A 364 17.51 3.28 -4.99
CA CYS A 364 16.68 2.42 -5.83
C CYS A 364 17.50 1.59 -6.81
N ALA A 365 18.62 2.10 -7.33
CA ALA A 365 19.55 1.31 -8.14
C ALA A 365 20.12 0.14 -7.32
N ALA A 366 20.61 0.41 -6.11
CA ALA A 366 21.11 -0.62 -5.19
C ALA A 366 20.02 -1.62 -4.78
N PHE A 367 18.81 -1.13 -4.47
CA PHE A 367 17.67 -1.99 -4.14
C PHE A 367 17.26 -2.89 -5.31
N THR A 368 17.31 -2.37 -6.53
CA THR A 368 17.00 -3.15 -7.74
C THR A 368 17.95 -4.35 -7.90
N GLU A 369 19.23 -4.20 -7.58
CA GLU A 369 20.17 -5.33 -7.54
C GLU A 369 19.89 -6.27 -6.36
N ARG A 370 19.63 -5.72 -5.16
CA ARG A 370 19.36 -6.49 -3.93
C ARG A 370 18.13 -7.39 -4.06
N ARG A 371 17.05 -6.94 -4.72
CA ARG A 371 15.82 -7.73 -4.85
C ARG A 371 15.90 -8.86 -5.88
N LYS A 372 16.87 -8.84 -6.83
CA LYS A 372 16.96 -9.83 -7.94
C LYS A 372 16.85 -11.30 -7.51
N PRO A 373 17.52 -11.77 -6.43
CA PRO A 373 17.44 -13.18 -6.02
C PRO A 373 16.03 -13.63 -5.60
N TYR A 374 15.16 -12.69 -5.30
CA TYR A 374 13.82 -12.94 -4.78
C TYR A 374 12.73 -12.84 -5.84
N LEU A 375 13.05 -12.33 -7.02
CA LEU A 375 12.09 -12.20 -8.13
C LEU A 375 11.64 -13.56 -8.64
N LEU A 376 10.37 -13.64 -9.02
CA LEU A 376 9.70 -14.84 -9.52
C LEU A 376 9.30 -14.68 -10.99
N TYR A 377 9.25 -13.46 -11.49
CA TYR A 377 8.78 -13.08 -12.82
C TYR A 377 9.79 -12.18 -13.53
N GLU A 378 9.83 -12.28 -14.87
CA GLU A 378 10.66 -11.45 -15.74
C GLU A 378 10.02 -10.08 -16.05
#